data_eb53dc92c67b9f77ad04e636edc32f74
#
_entry.id   eb53dc92c67b9f77ad04e636edc32f74
#
_cell.length_a   1.000
_cell.length_b   1.000
_cell.length_c   1.000
_cell.angle_alpha   90.00
_cell.angle_beta   90.00
_cell.angle_gamma   90.00
#
_symmetry.space_group_name_H-M   'P 1'
#
loop_
_entity.id
_entity.type
_entity.pdbx_description
1 polymer ?
#
loop_
_entity_poly.entity_id
_entity_poly.type
_entity_poly.pdbx_seq_one_letter_code
_entity_poly.pdbx_strand_id
1 'polypeptide(L)'
;MDFVERFAQAVSAAWGDQVRGSLEPGKSLVVYPSSAAAEPFGVYFDDNTYSFYTHERGSRIGPEFQSDDVRVIEHCLTLRVGNALRVAQGFEKLALYNTAPIRSGWTMVPSASANNPGFTGIRSDRGVFYPCAGANRWLLAG
;
A
#
# COMPACT_ATOMS: atom_id res chain seq x y z
N MET A 1 14.98 1.80 -16.15
CA MET A 1 14.63 2.27 -14.79
C MET A 1 13.59 1.30 -14.21
N ASP A 2 13.90 0.67 -13.12
CA ASP A 2 13.01 -0.26 -12.47
C ASP A 2 11.91 0.45 -11.65
N PHE A 3 11.01 -0.33 -11.06
CA PHE A 3 9.91 0.22 -10.27
C PHE A 3 10.43 1.03 -9.07
N VAL A 4 11.39 0.49 -8.33
CA VAL A 4 11.90 1.13 -7.11
C VAL A 4 12.53 2.49 -7.39
N GLU A 5 13.29 2.60 -8.48
CA GLU A 5 13.87 3.87 -8.90
C GLU A 5 12.82 4.92 -9.27
N ARG A 6 11.80 4.52 -10.05
CA ARG A 6 10.68 5.42 -10.39
C ARG A 6 9.88 5.83 -9.15
N PHE A 7 9.64 4.89 -8.26
CA PHE A 7 8.95 5.15 -7.00
C PHE A 7 9.74 6.13 -6.13
N ALA A 8 11.06 5.93 -6.00
CA ALA A 8 11.93 6.83 -5.24
C ALA A 8 11.93 8.26 -5.80
N GLN A 9 11.95 8.42 -7.12
CA GLN A 9 11.86 9.73 -7.76
C GLN A 9 10.52 10.40 -7.48
N ALA A 10 9.42 9.66 -7.56
CA ALA A 10 8.08 10.17 -7.28
C ALA A 10 7.91 10.56 -5.80
N VAL A 11 8.43 9.76 -4.88
CA VAL A 11 8.45 10.04 -3.44
C VAL A 11 9.24 11.31 -3.14
N SER A 12 10.42 11.46 -3.73
CA SER A 12 11.22 12.67 -3.58
C SER A 12 10.50 13.92 -4.10
N ALA A 13 9.85 13.82 -5.25
CA ALA A 13 9.09 14.93 -5.85
C ALA A 13 7.83 15.28 -5.06
N ALA A 14 7.12 14.28 -4.51
CA ALA A 14 5.88 14.49 -3.77
C ALA A 14 6.10 14.98 -2.33
N TRP A 15 7.09 14.44 -1.65
CA TRP A 15 7.29 14.65 -0.21
C TRP A 15 8.69 15.10 0.20
N GLY A 16 9.67 15.04 -0.70
CA GLY A 16 11.09 15.26 -0.35
C GLY A 16 11.70 14.13 0.48
N ASP A 17 11.04 12.98 0.55
CA ASP A 17 11.45 11.85 1.37
C ASP A 17 12.40 10.92 0.61
N GLN A 18 13.05 10.01 1.34
CA GLN A 18 13.98 9.03 0.81
C GLN A 18 13.39 7.62 0.84
N VAL A 19 13.66 6.85 -0.21
CA VAL A 19 13.31 5.43 -0.29
C VAL A 19 14.57 4.59 -0.13
N ARG A 20 14.50 3.55 0.70
CA ARG A 20 15.57 2.59 0.91
C ARG A 20 15.06 1.17 0.81
N GLY A 21 15.89 0.28 0.29
CA GLY A 21 15.59 -1.13 0.15
C GLY A 21 15.00 -1.49 -1.20
N SER A 22 14.32 -2.61 -1.26
CA SER A 22 13.74 -3.15 -2.49
C SER A 22 12.52 -4.01 -2.22
N LEU A 23 11.81 -4.39 -3.29
CA LEU A 23 10.70 -5.35 -3.24
C LEU A 23 11.15 -6.79 -3.57
N GLU A 24 12.43 -7.08 -3.52
CA GLU A 24 12.90 -8.46 -3.65
C GLU A 24 12.45 -9.31 -2.46
N PRO A 25 12.17 -10.60 -2.67
CA PRO A 25 11.83 -11.51 -1.58
C PRO A 25 12.85 -11.48 -0.44
N GLY A 26 12.37 -11.39 0.79
CA GLY A 26 13.20 -11.32 1.99
C GLY A 26 13.73 -9.93 2.33
N LYS A 27 13.41 -8.91 1.51
CA LYS A 27 13.82 -7.52 1.74
C LYS A 27 12.62 -6.63 2.05
N SER A 28 12.89 -5.40 2.49
CA SER A 28 11.88 -4.38 2.74
C SER A 28 12.15 -3.13 1.91
N LEU A 29 11.09 -2.43 1.56
CA LEU A 29 11.13 -1.12 0.91
C LEU A 29 10.51 -0.10 1.86
N VAL A 30 11.30 0.85 2.36
CA VAL A 30 10.87 1.80 3.39
C VAL A 30 11.05 3.23 2.90
N VAL A 31 10.04 4.05 3.11
CA VAL A 31 10.07 5.49 2.89
C VAL A 31 10.40 6.18 4.21
N TYR A 32 11.50 6.90 4.24
CA TYR A 32 11.96 7.67 5.39
C TYR A 32 11.62 9.13 5.20
N PRO A 33 10.82 9.72 6.10
CA PRO A 33 10.44 11.11 6.00
C PRO A 33 11.63 12.04 6.20
N SER A 34 11.63 13.16 5.49
CA SER A 34 12.62 14.24 5.66
C SER A 34 12.36 15.04 6.94
N SER A 35 11.13 15.05 7.42
CA SER A 35 10.71 15.71 8.67
C SER A 35 10.80 14.78 9.86
N ALA A 36 11.41 15.22 10.95
CA ALA A 36 11.46 14.48 12.21
C ALA A 36 10.07 14.28 12.86
N ALA A 37 9.08 15.07 12.47
CA ALA A 37 7.70 14.95 12.95
C ALA A 37 6.87 13.90 12.22
N ALA A 38 7.33 13.42 11.06
CA ALA A 38 6.66 12.41 10.27
C ALA A 38 7.25 11.02 10.55
N GLU A 39 6.40 10.01 10.45
CA GLU A 39 6.79 8.62 10.66
C GLU A 39 7.04 7.91 9.33
N PRO A 40 7.95 6.92 9.29
CA PRO A 40 8.18 6.13 8.10
C PRO A 40 6.99 5.23 7.76
N PHE A 41 6.93 4.77 6.54
CA PHE A 41 6.04 3.70 6.09
C PHE A 41 6.77 2.79 5.13
N GLY A 42 6.30 1.58 4.95
CA GLY A 42 6.98 0.68 4.05
C GLY A 42 6.30 -0.67 3.83
N VAL A 43 6.91 -1.41 2.93
CA VAL A 43 6.53 -2.79 2.60
C VAL A 43 7.57 -3.74 3.17
N TYR A 44 7.11 -4.73 3.88
CA TYR A 44 7.94 -5.76 4.50
C TYR A 44 7.56 -7.13 3.94
N PHE A 45 8.55 -7.94 3.64
CA PHE A 45 8.34 -9.29 3.17
C PHE A 45 8.59 -10.28 4.31
N ASP A 46 7.57 -11.03 4.65
CA ASP A 46 7.63 -12.07 5.66
C ASP A 46 6.62 -13.17 5.32
N ASP A 47 6.98 -14.42 5.59
CA ASP A 47 6.12 -15.57 5.34
C ASP A 47 5.52 -15.58 3.92
N ASN A 48 6.39 -15.38 2.93
CA ASN A 48 6.05 -15.32 1.50
C ASN A 48 4.99 -14.27 1.13
N THR A 49 4.86 -13.23 1.94
CA THR A 49 3.83 -12.19 1.79
C THR A 49 4.46 -10.81 1.96
N TYR A 50 4.10 -9.90 1.05
CA TYR A 50 4.39 -8.49 1.17
C TYR A 50 3.30 -7.82 2.00
N SER A 51 3.67 -7.05 3.00
CA SER A 51 2.74 -6.35 3.88
C SER A 51 3.12 -4.88 4.01
N PHE A 52 2.14 -4.00 3.80
CA PHE A 52 2.34 -2.56 3.94
C PHE A 52 1.96 -2.11 5.34
N TYR A 53 2.89 -1.39 5.98
CA TYR A 53 2.71 -0.81 7.31
C TYR A 53 3.00 0.68 7.29
N THR A 54 2.25 1.42 8.09
CA THR A 54 2.65 2.72 8.58
C THR A 54 3.28 2.56 9.97
N HIS A 55 3.97 3.59 10.44
CA HIS A 55 4.53 3.60 11.79
C HIS A 55 3.90 4.72 12.60
N GLU A 56 3.70 4.47 13.87
CA GLU A 56 3.27 5.46 14.83
C GLU A 56 4.02 5.23 16.14
N ARG A 57 4.71 6.26 16.61
CA ARG A 57 5.50 6.21 17.87
C ARG A 57 6.47 5.03 17.92
N GLY A 58 7.11 4.73 16.78
CA GLY A 58 8.07 3.64 16.65
C GLY A 58 7.47 2.24 16.49
N SER A 59 6.15 2.12 16.46
CA SER A 59 5.46 0.83 16.27
C SER A 59 4.86 0.73 14.88
N ARG A 60 4.88 -0.46 14.29
CA ARG A 60 4.18 -0.73 13.04
C ARG A 60 2.67 -0.78 13.28
N ILE A 61 1.94 -0.09 12.42
CA ILE A 61 0.48 -0.06 12.40
C ILE A 61 0.00 -0.68 11.09
N GLY A 62 -0.84 -1.65 11.16
CA GLY A 62 -1.36 -2.37 10.01
C GLY A 62 -1.28 -3.88 10.17
N PRO A 63 -1.18 -4.63 9.06
CA PRO A 63 -0.97 -4.15 7.68
C PRO A 63 -2.22 -3.49 7.08
N GLU A 64 -2.00 -2.45 6.29
CA GLU A 64 -3.10 -1.81 5.55
C GLU A 64 -3.49 -2.62 4.31
N PHE A 65 -2.52 -3.28 3.68
CA PHE A 65 -2.74 -4.23 2.60
C PHE A 65 -1.62 -5.27 2.56
N GLN A 66 -1.93 -6.42 1.98
CA GLN A 66 -1.00 -7.54 1.83
C GLN A 66 -1.21 -8.21 0.48
N SER A 67 -0.16 -8.78 -0.08
CA SER A 67 -0.22 -9.67 -1.24
C SER A 67 1.04 -10.52 -1.35
N ASP A 68 0.91 -11.69 -1.93
CA ASP A 68 2.04 -12.50 -2.39
C ASP A 68 2.52 -12.10 -3.80
N ASP A 69 1.72 -11.29 -4.51
CA ASP A 69 2.06 -10.76 -5.83
C ASP A 69 2.62 -9.35 -5.71
N VAL A 70 3.90 -9.20 -6.03
CA VAL A 70 4.61 -7.91 -5.99
C VAL A 70 3.95 -6.84 -6.87
N ARG A 71 3.32 -7.22 -7.98
CA ARG A 71 2.64 -6.27 -8.88
C ARG A 71 1.45 -5.59 -8.22
N VAL A 72 0.74 -6.30 -7.34
CA VAL A 72 -0.34 -5.71 -6.53
C VAL A 72 0.24 -4.64 -5.60
N ILE A 73 1.36 -4.91 -4.98
CA ILE A 73 2.05 -3.97 -4.10
C ILE A 73 2.53 -2.74 -4.88
N GLU A 74 3.16 -2.95 -6.04
CA GLU A 74 3.59 -1.87 -6.92
C GLU A 74 2.41 -0.97 -7.33
N HIS A 75 1.26 -1.58 -7.65
CA HIS A 75 0.04 -0.84 -7.97
C HIS A 75 -0.45 0.01 -6.81
N CYS A 76 -0.52 -0.54 -5.60
CA CYS A 76 -0.93 0.19 -4.40
C CYS A 76 0.01 1.35 -4.08
N LEU A 77 1.32 1.14 -4.17
CA LEU A 77 2.33 2.18 -3.96
C LEU A 77 2.23 3.29 -5.02
N THR A 78 2.01 2.92 -6.28
CA THR A 78 1.83 3.88 -7.37
C THR A 78 0.63 4.79 -7.13
N LEU A 79 -0.51 4.23 -6.72
CA LEU A 79 -1.70 5.03 -6.42
C LEU A 79 -1.46 5.96 -5.24
N ARG A 80 -0.77 5.49 -4.21
CA ARG A 80 -0.46 6.29 -3.03
C ARG A 80 0.43 7.49 -3.34
N VAL A 81 1.57 7.26 -4.00
CA VAL A 81 2.51 8.34 -4.34
C VAL A 81 1.98 9.22 -5.47
N GLY A 82 1.28 8.64 -6.43
CA GLY A 82 0.70 9.37 -7.55
C GLY A 82 -0.33 10.42 -7.10
N ASN A 83 -1.16 10.09 -6.12
CA ASN A 83 -2.09 11.04 -5.55
C ASN A 83 -1.38 12.18 -4.81
N ALA A 84 -0.35 11.86 -4.03
CA ALA A 84 0.48 12.87 -3.37
C ALA A 84 1.22 13.77 -4.37
N LEU A 85 1.75 13.19 -5.45
CA LEU A 85 2.42 13.95 -6.51
C LEU A 85 1.47 14.90 -7.22
N ARG A 86 0.24 14.48 -7.50
CA ARG A 86 -0.80 15.37 -8.06
C ARG A 86 -1.02 16.59 -7.18
N VAL A 87 -1.18 16.40 -5.87
CA VAL A 87 -1.36 17.50 -4.92
C VAL A 87 -0.14 18.42 -4.90
N ALA A 88 1.07 17.86 -4.90
CA ALA A 88 2.31 18.62 -4.94
C ALA A 88 2.45 19.47 -6.23
N GLN A 89 1.83 19.04 -7.32
CA GLN A 89 1.79 19.75 -8.61
C GLN A 89 0.61 20.71 -8.74
N GLY A 90 -0.19 20.89 -7.69
CA GLY A 90 -1.34 21.82 -7.67
C GLY A 90 -2.65 21.24 -8.20
N PHE A 91 -2.72 19.93 -8.46
CA PHE A 91 -3.96 19.26 -8.85
C PHE A 91 -4.79 18.85 -7.63
N GLU A 92 -6.09 18.69 -7.80
CA GLU A 92 -6.94 18.16 -6.76
C GLU A 92 -6.56 16.73 -6.37
N LYS A 93 -6.68 16.44 -5.07
CA LYS A 93 -6.54 15.10 -4.53
C LYS A 93 -7.66 14.21 -5.08
N LEU A 94 -7.29 13.03 -5.59
CA LEU A 94 -8.28 12.03 -5.96
C LEU A 94 -8.91 11.41 -4.71
N ALA A 95 -10.23 11.22 -4.75
CA ALA A 95 -10.95 10.50 -3.72
C ALA A 95 -10.70 8.99 -3.88
N LEU A 96 -9.62 8.49 -3.30
CA LEU A 96 -9.31 7.06 -3.29
C LEU A 96 -10.20 6.27 -2.32
N TYR A 97 -10.87 6.96 -1.42
CA TYR A 97 -11.75 6.40 -0.40
C TYR A 97 -13.19 6.83 -0.68
N ASN A 98 -13.78 6.30 -1.72
CA ASN A 98 -15.18 6.56 -1.98
C ASN A 98 -16.06 5.41 -1.48
N THR A 99 -17.37 5.69 -1.40
CA THR A 99 -18.38 4.71 -0.97
C THR A 99 -18.94 3.91 -2.14
N ALA A 100 -18.36 4.00 -3.32
CA ALA A 100 -18.82 3.26 -4.48
C ALA A 100 -18.79 1.75 -4.22
N PRO A 101 -19.70 0.98 -4.81
CA PRO A 101 -19.70 -0.47 -4.67
C PRO A 101 -18.38 -1.07 -5.17
N ILE A 102 -17.98 -2.18 -4.58
CA ILE A 102 -16.84 -2.94 -5.09
C ILE A 102 -17.12 -3.38 -6.54
N ARG A 103 -16.08 -3.37 -7.36
CA ARG A 103 -16.21 -3.69 -8.78
C ARG A 103 -16.78 -5.10 -8.99
N SER A 104 -17.57 -5.27 -10.06
CA SER A 104 -18.07 -6.59 -10.49
C SER A 104 -16.93 -7.60 -10.66
N GLY A 105 -17.16 -8.84 -10.25
CA GLY A 105 -16.13 -9.89 -10.24
C GLY A 105 -15.29 -9.96 -8.96
N TRP A 106 -15.55 -9.07 -8.00
CA TRP A 106 -14.89 -9.04 -6.70
C TRP A 106 -15.90 -9.17 -5.56
N THR A 107 -15.53 -9.88 -4.52
CA THR A 107 -16.36 -10.07 -3.33
C THR A 107 -15.56 -9.69 -2.09
N MET A 108 -16.17 -8.93 -1.20
CA MET A 108 -15.61 -8.67 0.12
C MET A 108 -15.76 -9.90 1.01
N VAL A 109 -14.67 -10.27 1.67
CA VAL A 109 -14.69 -11.37 2.65
C VAL A 109 -13.98 -10.93 3.93
N PRO A 110 -14.39 -11.40 5.10
CA PRO A 110 -13.65 -11.20 6.33
C PRO A 110 -12.28 -11.88 6.23
N SER A 111 -11.24 -11.25 6.74
CA SER A 111 -9.93 -11.88 6.86
C SER A 111 -10.00 -13.02 7.89
N ALA A 112 -9.38 -14.15 7.55
CA ALA A 112 -9.19 -15.26 8.50
C ALA A 112 -8.08 -15.00 9.52
N SER A 113 -7.42 -13.84 9.48
CA SER A 113 -6.35 -13.51 10.40
C SER A 113 -6.88 -13.33 11.83
N ALA A 114 -6.53 -14.27 12.72
CA ALA A 114 -6.86 -14.19 14.14
C ALA A 114 -6.17 -13.00 14.85
N ASN A 115 -5.07 -12.50 14.29
CA ASN A 115 -4.26 -11.43 14.87
C ASN A 115 -4.81 -10.03 14.54
N ASN A 116 -5.75 -9.94 13.60
CA ASN A 116 -6.40 -8.69 13.23
C ASN A 116 -7.87 -8.94 12.85
N PRO A 117 -8.75 -9.12 13.83
CA PRO A 117 -10.14 -9.54 13.58
C PRO A 117 -10.98 -8.51 12.81
N GLY A 118 -10.54 -7.25 12.74
CA GLY A 118 -11.19 -6.21 11.93
C GLY A 118 -10.69 -6.12 10.50
N PHE A 119 -9.70 -6.93 10.14
CA PHE A 119 -9.10 -6.92 8.81
C PHE A 119 -9.96 -7.70 7.83
N THR A 120 -10.32 -7.06 6.72
CA THR A 120 -11.10 -7.68 5.64
C THR A 120 -10.25 -7.83 4.40
N GLY A 121 -10.70 -8.65 3.49
CA GLY A 121 -10.05 -8.84 2.21
C GLY A 121 -11.05 -8.79 1.07
N ILE A 122 -10.55 -8.91 -0.13
CA ILE A 122 -11.33 -9.07 -1.35
C ILE A 122 -10.97 -10.39 -2.03
N ARG A 123 -11.93 -10.97 -2.72
CA ARG A 123 -11.74 -12.18 -3.52
C ARG A 123 -12.18 -11.91 -4.95
N SER A 124 -11.34 -12.28 -5.90
CA SER A 124 -11.69 -12.24 -7.31
C SER A 124 -12.65 -13.38 -7.67
N ASP A 125 -13.32 -13.27 -8.82
CA ASP A 125 -14.13 -14.34 -9.41
C ASP A 125 -13.31 -15.59 -9.77
N ARG A 126 -11.98 -15.45 -9.85
CA ARG A 126 -11.03 -16.55 -10.02
C ARG A 126 -10.62 -17.22 -8.71
N GLY A 127 -11.18 -16.80 -7.59
CA GLY A 127 -10.91 -17.36 -6.27
C GLY A 127 -9.65 -16.86 -5.57
N VAL A 128 -8.94 -15.89 -6.14
CA VAL A 128 -7.75 -15.32 -5.52
C VAL A 128 -8.15 -14.33 -4.42
N PHE A 129 -7.66 -14.54 -3.22
CA PHE A 129 -7.92 -13.68 -2.07
C PHE A 129 -6.78 -12.70 -1.84
N TYR A 130 -7.13 -11.42 -1.68
CA TYR A 130 -6.20 -10.33 -1.36
C TYR A 130 -6.61 -9.71 -0.03
N PRO A 131 -5.84 -9.91 1.05
CA PRO A 131 -6.09 -9.23 2.32
C PRO A 131 -5.93 -7.71 2.15
N CYS A 132 -6.87 -6.96 2.67
CA CYS A 132 -6.81 -5.50 2.68
C CYS A 132 -7.64 -4.93 3.82
N ALA A 133 -7.23 -3.80 4.36
CA ALA A 133 -7.99 -3.09 5.37
C ALA A 133 -8.97 -2.11 4.70
N GLY A 134 -10.20 -2.10 5.19
CA GLY A 134 -11.18 -1.05 4.90
C GLY A 134 -11.16 -0.48 3.48
N ALA A 135 -10.82 0.77 3.38
CA ALA A 135 -10.81 1.52 2.12
C ALA A 135 -9.79 1.04 1.09
N ASN A 136 -8.75 0.33 1.50
CA ASN A 136 -7.70 -0.14 0.59
C ASN A 136 -8.19 -1.22 -0.40
N ARG A 137 -9.34 -1.81 -0.14
CA ARG A 137 -9.97 -2.75 -1.09
C ARG A 137 -10.15 -2.16 -2.50
N TRP A 138 -10.33 -0.85 -2.59
CA TRP A 138 -10.48 -0.15 -3.87
C TRP A 138 -9.19 -0.14 -4.66
N LEU A 139 -8.06 0.00 -3.99
CA LEU A 139 -6.74 -0.01 -4.61
C LEU A 139 -6.43 -1.38 -5.22
N LEU A 140 -6.88 -2.45 -4.58
CA LEU A 140 -6.64 -3.81 -5.05
C LEU A 140 -7.62 -4.24 -6.14
N ALA A 141 -8.87 -3.79 -6.08
CA ALA A 141 -9.92 -4.16 -7.03
C ALA A 141 -9.98 -3.25 -8.27
N GLY A 142 -9.35 -2.09 -8.19
CA GLY A 142 -9.31 -1.11 -9.29
C GLY A 142 -8.35 -1.51 -10.38
#